data_825d6ef39d6485cdf64012dbcad89020
#
_entry.id   825d6ef39d6485cdf64012dbcad89020
#
_cell.length_a   1.000
_cell.length_b   1.000
_cell.length_c   1.000
_cell.angle_alpha   90.00
_cell.angle_beta   90.00
_cell.angle_gamma   90.00
#
_symmetry.space_group_name_H-M   'P 1'
#
loop_
_entity.id
_entity.type
_entity.pdbx_description
1 polymer ?
#
loop_
_entity_poly.entity_id
_entity_poly.type
_entity_poly.pdbx_seq_one_letter_code
_entity_poly.pdbx_strand_id
1 'polypeptide(L)'
;YVFYDFETSSSNIYWGQIIQIGAILTNDNLDELDRFDARCRLNPGIIPEASALIVNKTSPVMLKQSNLSHYEMVRQFVETLKRWGKATYIGFNSIEFDENFLRSTLFQTLEYPYITSTNGSNRGDVLGLARAANFYYPNTLKNSINAKGNAVYKLDQMAPLNGIKHEAHNAVGDCLATM
;
A
#
# COMPACT_ATOMS: atom_id res chain seq x y z
N TYR A 1 2.02 -2.04 15.00
CA TYR A 1 1.53 -1.42 13.77
C TYR A 1 1.61 -2.41 12.61
N VAL A 2 0.78 -2.19 11.57
CA VAL A 2 0.91 -2.88 10.28
C VAL A 2 1.05 -1.81 9.21
N PHE A 3 2.23 -1.70 8.63
CA PHE A 3 2.46 -0.88 7.43
C PHE A 3 2.10 -1.70 6.21
N TYR A 4 1.32 -1.13 5.28
CA TYR A 4 0.87 -1.85 4.10
C TYR A 4 0.74 -0.94 2.89
N ASP A 5 0.91 -1.53 1.72
CA ASP A 5 0.83 -0.89 0.42
C ASP A 5 0.42 -1.89 -0.64
N PHE A 6 -0.27 -1.44 -1.69
CA PHE A 6 -0.76 -2.29 -2.78
C PHE A 6 -0.32 -1.77 -4.14
N GLU A 7 0.17 -2.68 -4.95
CA GLU A 7 0.26 -2.44 -6.39
C GLU A 7 -1.01 -2.92 -7.07
N THR A 8 -1.55 -2.11 -7.98
CA THR A 8 -2.83 -2.38 -8.63
C THR A 8 -2.71 -2.40 -10.15
N SER A 9 -3.63 -3.07 -10.82
CA SER A 9 -3.69 -3.13 -12.29
C SER A 9 -4.30 -1.88 -12.93
N SER A 10 -4.91 -0.99 -12.12
CA SER A 10 -5.63 0.21 -12.56
C SER A 10 -5.85 1.10 -11.34
N SER A 11 -6.12 2.38 -11.56
CA SER A 11 -6.58 3.30 -10.50
C SER A 11 -8.07 3.16 -10.18
N ASN A 12 -8.82 2.42 -10.97
CA ASN A 12 -10.26 2.23 -10.78
C ASN A 12 -10.55 1.08 -9.82
N ILE A 13 -11.12 1.37 -8.66
CA ILE A 13 -11.43 0.40 -7.60
C ILE A 13 -12.48 -0.65 -7.97
N TYR A 14 -13.29 -0.42 -8.99
CA TYR A 14 -14.35 -1.35 -9.41
C TYR A 14 -13.89 -2.35 -10.46
N TRP A 15 -12.94 -1.94 -11.31
CA TRP A 15 -12.45 -2.73 -12.43
C TRP A 15 -10.98 -3.12 -12.28
N GLY A 16 -10.27 -2.45 -11.39
CA GLY A 16 -8.88 -2.77 -11.08
C GLY A 16 -8.77 -3.97 -10.15
N GLN A 17 -7.61 -4.58 -10.14
CA GLN A 17 -7.25 -5.70 -9.29
C GLN A 17 -5.98 -5.37 -8.52
N ILE A 18 -5.91 -5.71 -7.24
CA ILE A 18 -4.65 -5.73 -6.49
C ILE A 18 -3.77 -6.83 -7.08
N ILE A 19 -2.56 -6.48 -7.53
CA ILE A 19 -1.61 -7.42 -8.16
C ILE A 19 -0.41 -7.75 -7.27
N GLN A 20 -0.11 -6.90 -6.28
CA GLN A 20 0.84 -7.18 -5.21
C GLN A 20 0.31 -6.60 -3.90
N ILE A 21 0.54 -7.29 -2.82
CA ILE A 21 0.31 -6.84 -1.45
C ILE A 21 1.64 -6.90 -0.72
N GLY A 22 2.08 -5.76 -0.17
CA GLY A 22 3.15 -5.66 0.80
C GLY A 22 2.57 -5.27 2.16
N ALA A 23 2.99 -5.95 3.23
CA ALA A 23 2.63 -5.54 4.58
C ALA A 23 3.73 -5.96 5.57
N ILE A 24 3.99 -5.11 6.57
CA ILE A 24 5.00 -5.31 7.60
C ILE A 24 4.35 -5.11 8.97
N LEU A 25 4.41 -6.13 9.80
CA LEU A 25 4.03 -6.03 11.21
C LEU A 25 5.22 -5.53 12.01
N THR A 26 5.00 -4.52 12.86
CA THR A 26 6.02 -3.98 13.76
C THR A 26 5.54 -3.97 15.21
N ASN A 27 6.50 -3.87 16.14
CA ASN A 27 6.23 -3.46 17.53
C ASN A 27 6.08 -1.93 17.64
N ASP A 28 5.96 -1.41 18.86
CA ASP A 28 5.83 0.04 19.14
C ASP A 28 7.12 0.82 18.86
N ASN A 29 8.26 0.15 18.77
CA ASN A 29 9.54 0.75 18.42
C ASN A 29 9.82 0.74 16.90
N LEU A 30 8.84 0.30 16.11
CA LEU A 30 8.95 0.10 14.66
C LEU A 30 9.93 -1.02 14.24
N ASP A 31 10.31 -1.93 15.17
CA ASP A 31 11.06 -3.12 14.77
C ASP A 31 10.15 -4.08 14.03
N GLU A 32 10.60 -4.57 12.88
CA GLU A 32 9.86 -5.55 12.08
C GLU A 32 9.74 -6.90 12.83
N LEU A 33 8.53 -7.40 12.96
CA LEU A 33 8.22 -8.69 13.60
C LEU A 33 7.85 -9.78 12.59
N ASP A 34 7.13 -9.42 11.53
CA ASP A 34 6.71 -10.32 10.47
C ASP A 34 6.42 -9.54 9.20
N ARG A 35 6.36 -10.23 8.07
CA ARG A 35 6.16 -9.62 6.75
C ARG A 35 5.24 -10.47 5.89
N PHE A 36 4.43 -9.81 5.09
CA PHE A 36 3.68 -10.39 3.99
C PHE A 36 4.10 -9.72 2.68
N ASP A 37 4.49 -10.51 1.71
CA ASP A 37 4.77 -10.06 0.34
C ASP A 37 4.27 -11.12 -0.63
N ALA A 38 3.25 -10.77 -1.40
CA ALA A 38 2.70 -11.69 -2.38
C ALA A 38 2.25 -10.96 -3.65
N ARG A 39 2.47 -11.60 -4.78
CA ARG A 39 2.03 -11.14 -6.10
C ARG A 39 1.15 -12.20 -6.74
N CYS A 40 0.08 -11.77 -7.39
CA CYS A 40 -0.84 -12.68 -8.06
C CYS A 40 -0.90 -12.44 -9.58
N ARG A 41 -1.45 -13.43 -10.31
CA ARG A 41 -1.84 -13.24 -11.71
C ARG A 41 -3.13 -12.45 -11.82
N LEU A 42 -3.36 -11.85 -12.99
CA LEU A 42 -4.64 -11.22 -13.29
C LEU A 42 -5.75 -12.27 -13.42
N ASN A 43 -6.93 -11.92 -12.93
CA ASN A 43 -8.13 -12.71 -13.18
C ASN A 43 -8.49 -12.67 -14.69
N PRO A 44 -9.08 -13.73 -15.23
CA PRO A 44 -9.60 -13.73 -16.58
C PRO A 44 -10.56 -12.53 -16.81
N GLY A 45 -10.36 -11.81 -17.91
CA GLY A 45 -11.18 -10.64 -18.25
C GLY A 45 -10.72 -9.31 -17.66
N ILE A 46 -9.77 -9.27 -16.72
CA ILE A 46 -9.17 -8.02 -16.25
C ILE A 46 -8.14 -7.54 -17.27
N ILE A 47 -8.36 -6.33 -17.78
CA ILE A 47 -7.42 -5.63 -18.67
C ILE A 47 -6.70 -4.57 -17.85
N PRO A 48 -5.39 -4.71 -17.61
CA PRO A 48 -4.66 -3.74 -16.81
C PRO A 48 -4.47 -2.44 -17.59
N GLU A 49 -4.46 -1.30 -16.89
CA GLU A 49 -4.06 -0.01 -17.45
C GLU A 49 -2.55 0.02 -17.68
N ALA A 50 -2.13 0.41 -18.88
CA ALA A 50 -0.70 0.52 -19.21
C ALA A 50 0.03 1.51 -18.29
N SER A 51 -0.62 2.61 -17.91
CA SER A 51 -0.10 3.61 -16.96
C SER A 51 0.19 3.00 -15.59
N ALA A 52 -0.71 2.18 -15.05
CA ALA A 52 -0.52 1.52 -13.77
C ALA A 52 0.66 0.52 -13.84
N LEU A 53 0.74 -0.29 -14.88
CA LEU A 53 1.84 -1.24 -15.06
C LEU A 53 3.21 -0.56 -15.23
N ILE A 54 3.25 0.61 -15.89
CA ILE A 54 4.48 1.41 -16.03
C ILE A 54 4.90 1.96 -14.66
N VAL A 55 3.97 2.51 -13.90
CA VAL A 55 4.24 3.09 -12.57
C VAL A 55 4.78 2.01 -11.63
N ASN A 56 4.09 0.87 -11.51
CA ASN A 56 4.51 -0.21 -10.61
C ASN A 56 5.54 -1.17 -11.23
N LYS A 57 6.14 -0.81 -12.36
CA LYS A 57 7.20 -1.56 -13.05
C LYS A 57 6.86 -3.04 -13.28
N THR A 58 5.58 -3.34 -13.40
CA THR A 58 5.08 -4.71 -13.58
C THR A 58 4.80 -4.98 -15.05
N SER A 59 5.42 -6.02 -15.60
CA SER A 59 5.11 -6.44 -16.97
C SER A 59 3.96 -7.45 -17.00
N PRO A 60 3.21 -7.54 -18.12
CA PRO A 60 2.21 -8.61 -18.29
C PRO A 60 2.79 -10.03 -18.17
N VAL A 61 4.07 -10.19 -18.52
CA VAL A 61 4.77 -11.47 -18.38
C VAL A 61 4.95 -11.84 -16.91
N MET A 62 5.36 -10.91 -16.07
CA MET A 62 5.49 -11.12 -14.61
C MET A 62 4.16 -11.54 -14.00
N LEU A 63 3.06 -10.89 -14.38
CA LEU A 63 1.73 -11.25 -13.91
C LEU A 63 1.31 -12.64 -14.34
N LYS A 64 1.61 -13.01 -15.59
CA LYS A 64 1.31 -14.35 -16.11
C LYS A 64 2.12 -15.47 -15.41
N GLN A 65 3.34 -15.15 -14.96
CA GLN A 65 4.23 -16.11 -14.30
C GLN A 65 3.90 -16.32 -12.82
N SER A 66 3.06 -15.48 -12.22
CA SER A 66 2.66 -15.67 -10.82
C SER A 66 1.81 -16.95 -10.66
N ASN A 67 2.20 -17.77 -9.69
CA ASN A 67 1.49 -19.03 -9.39
C ASN A 67 0.20 -18.79 -8.58
N LEU A 68 0.11 -17.67 -7.84
CA LEU A 68 -1.07 -17.34 -7.03
C LEU A 68 -2.18 -16.74 -7.89
N SER A 69 -3.40 -17.19 -7.69
CA SER A 69 -4.59 -16.45 -8.11
C SER A 69 -4.80 -15.23 -7.19
N HIS A 70 -5.58 -14.27 -7.65
CA HIS A 70 -5.98 -13.13 -6.83
C HIS A 70 -6.70 -13.58 -5.54
N TYR A 71 -7.61 -14.53 -5.65
CA TYR A 71 -8.34 -15.09 -4.51
C TYR A 71 -7.41 -15.72 -3.47
N GLU A 72 -6.45 -16.56 -3.91
CA GLU A 72 -5.48 -17.19 -3.01
C GLU A 72 -4.60 -16.15 -2.30
N MET A 73 -4.12 -15.13 -3.01
CA MET A 73 -3.33 -14.05 -2.41
C MET A 73 -4.13 -13.30 -1.33
N VAL A 74 -5.38 -12.94 -1.64
CA VAL A 74 -6.26 -12.24 -0.69
C VAL A 74 -6.55 -13.10 0.53
N ARG A 75 -6.85 -14.38 0.35
CA ARG A 75 -7.07 -15.34 1.44
C ARG A 75 -5.85 -15.43 2.37
N GLN A 76 -4.66 -15.60 1.79
CA GLN A 76 -3.41 -15.65 2.57
C GLN A 76 -3.17 -14.35 3.34
N PHE A 77 -3.45 -13.20 2.73
CA PHE A 77 -3.35 -11.91 3.39
C PHE A 77 -4.32 -11.80 4.58
N VAL A 78 -5.60 -12.12 4.37
CA VAL A 78 -6.62 -12.11 5.45
C VAL A 78 -6.25 -13.04 6.59
N GLU A 79 -5.74 -14.24 6.31
CA GLU A 79 -5.27 -15.18 7.34
C GLU A 79 -4.05 -14.62 8.09
N THR A 80 -3.15 -13.93 7.39
CA THR A 80 -2.02 -13.24 8.01
C THR A 80 -2.50 -12.12 8.93
N LEU A 81 -3.44 -11.27 8.50
CA LEU A 81 -3.98 -10.22 9.35
C LEU A 81 -4.71 -10.78 10.59
N LYS A 82 -5.44 -11.89 10.45
CA LYS A 82 -6.07 -12.59 11.59
C LYS A 82 -5.03 -13.11 12.59
N ARG A 83 -3.92 -13.65 12.09
CA ARG A 83 -2.78 -14.13 12.91
C ARG A 83 -2.08 -12.97 13.63
N TRP A 84 -1.88 -11.83 12.97
CA TRP A 84 -1.28 -10.63 13.55
C TRP A 84 -2.18 -9.96 14.60
N GLY A 85 -3.49 -10.13 14.48
CA GLY A 85 -4.45 -9.63 15.46
C GLY A 85 -4.71 -8.14 15.33
N LYS A 86 -4.98 -7.49 16.48
CA LYS A 86 -5.28 -6.06 16.53
C LYS A 86 -4.05 -5.23 16.17
N ALA A 87 -4.23 -4.25 15.31
CA ALA A 87 -3.16 -3.34 14.92
C ALA A 87 -3.72 -1.98 14.49
N THR A 88 -2.85 -0.98 14.43
CA THR A 88 -3.10 0.23 13.66
C THR A 88 -2.49 0.01 12.27
N TYR A 89 -3.35 0.01 11.26
CA TYR A 89 -2.99 -0.17 9.85
C TYR A 89 -2.59 1.19 9.26
N ILE A 90 -1.40 1.28 8.68
CA ILE A 90 -0.79 2.53 8.26
C ILE A 90 -0.24 2.38 6.84
N GLY A 91 -0.50 3.36 6.00
CA GLY A 91 0.11 3.46 4.68
C GLY A 91 0.34 4.91 4.28
N PHE A 92 0.86 5.15 3.10
CA PHE A 92 1.03 6.49 2.54
C PHE A 92 -0.09 6.78 1.53
N ASN A 93 -0.99 7.70 1.85
CA ASN A 93 -2.24 7.95 1.10
C ASN A 93 -3.19 6.74 1.07
N SER A 94 -3.04 5.84 2.04
CA SER A 94 -3.72 4.56 2.04
C SER A 94 -5.22 4.65 2.32
N ILE A 95 -5.67 5.64 3.09
CA ILE A 95 -7.12 5.82 3.38
C ILE A 95 -7.91 6.12 2.11
N GLU A 96 -7.35 6.91 1.20
CA GLU A 96 -8.01 7.28 -0.05
C GLU A 96 -7.81 6.26 -1.17
N PHE A 97 -6.76 5.45 -1.13
CA PHE A 97 -6.42 4.53 -2.21
C PHE A 97 -6.48 3.06 -1.76
N ASP A 98 -5.55 2.61 -0.96
CA ASP A 98 -5.37 1.19 -0.61
C ASP A 98 -6.58 0.62 0.15
N GLU A 99 -7.14 1.38 1.09
CA GLU A 99 -8.34 0.97 1.84
C GLU A 99 -9.55 0.75 0.93
N ASN A 100 -9.72 1.59 -0.08
CA ASN A 100 -10.81 1.47 -1.01
C ASN A 100 -10.65 0.23 -1.90
N PHE A 101 -9.42 -0.03 -2.38
CA PHE A 101 -9.10 -1.26 -3.09
C PHE A 101 -9.28 -2.50 -2.22
N LEU A 102 -8.77 -2.47 -0.98
CA LEU A 102 -8.90 -3.58 -0.05
C LEU A 102 -10.36 -3.91 0.23
N ARG A 103 -11.18 -2.93 0.53
CA ARG A 103 -12.63 -3.13 0.79
C ARG A 103 -13.35 -3.71 -0.41
N SER A 104 -13.10 -3.17 -1.60
CA SER A 104 -13.68 -3.70 -2.84
C SER A 104 -13.26 -5.15 -3.06
N THR A 105 -11.98 -5.45 -2.88
CA THR A 105 -11.40 -6.78 -3.03
C THR A 105 -11.98 -7.77 -2.02
N LEU A 106 -12.04 -7.40 -0.73
CA LEU A 106 -12.60 -8.24 0.32
C LEU A 106 -14.09 -8.53 0.08
N PHE A 107 -14.85 -7.53 -0.35
CA PHE A 107 -16.24 -7.72 -0.73
C PHE A 107 -16.38 -8.71 -1.89
N GLN A 108 -15.57 -8.57 -2.94
CA GLN A 108 -15.60 -9.47 -4.11
C GLN A 108 -15.17 -10.90 -3.78
N THR A 109 -14.32 -11.09 -2.78
CA THR A 109 -13.81 -12.41 -2.34
C THR A 109 -14.63 -13.00 -1.18
N LEU A 110 -15.74 -12.36 -0.78
CA LEU A 110 -16.61 -12.76 0.33
C LEU A 110 -15.89 -12.78 1.70
N GLU A 111 -14.87 -11.95 1.87
CA GLU A 111 -14.21 -11.69 3.14
C GLU A 111 -14.81 -10.44 3.81
N TYR A 112 -14.51 -10.25 5.10
CA TYR A 112 -15.03 -9.11 5.85
C TYR A 112 -14.34 -7.78 5.44
N PRO A 113 -15.08 -6.80 4.85
CA PRO A 113 -14.47 -5.61 4.23
C PRO A 113 -13.82 -4.61 5.19
N TYR A 114 -14.12 -4.70 6.48
CA TYR A 114 -13.68 -3.71 7.48
C TYR A 114 -12.64 -4.27 8.46
N ILE A 115 -11.86 -5.27 8.04
CA ILE A 115 -10.89 -5.96 8.88
C ILE A 115 -9.85 -5.00 9.49
N THR A 116 -9.49 -3.93 8.79
CA THR A 116 -8.50 -2.92 9.20
C THR A 116 -9.04 -1.87 10.18
N SER A 117 -10.36 -1.81 10.38
CA SER A 117 -11.02 -0.72 11.15
C SER A 117 -12.04 -1.18 12.18
N THR A 118 -12.07 -2.48 12.48
CA THR A 118 -13.00 -3.08 13.46
C THR A 118 -12.28 -3.96 14.46
N ASN A 119 -12.99 -4.46 15.46
CA ASN A 119 -12.46 -5.37 16.49
C ASN A 119 -11.23 -4.83 17.24
N GLY A 120 -11.17 -3.50 17.42
CA GLY A 120 -10.06 -2.82 18.10
C GLY A 120 -8.87 -2.47 17.21
N SER A 121 -8.98 -2.71 15.91
CA SER A 121 -8.03 -2.19 14.90
C SER A 121 -8.38 -0.76 14.51
N ASN A 122 -7.36 0.03 14.17
CA ASN A 122 -7.46 1.42 13.73
C ASN A 122 -6.68 1.63 12.42
N ARG A 123 -6.83 2.80 11.84
CA ARG A 123 -6.15 3.21 10.61
C ARG A 123 -5.41 4.52 10.80
N GLY A 124 -4.27 4.66 10.14
CA GLY A 124 -3.49 5.89 10.05
C GLY A 124 -3.04 6.13 8.61
N ASP A 125 -2.68 7.37 8.31
CA ASP A 125 -2.16 7.75 7.00
C ASP A 125 -0.98 8.70 7.16
N VAL A 126 0.19 8.27 6.68
CA VAL A 126 1.43 9.05 6.81
C VAL A 126 1.41 10.30 5.94
N LEU A 127 0.65 10.33 4.84
CA LEU A 127 0.49 11.55 4.04
C LEU A 127 -0.14 12.68 4.86
N GLY A 128 -1.17 12.37 5.66
CA GLY A 128 -1.80 13.34 6.56
C GLY A 128 -0.83 13.83 7.63
N LEU A 129 -0.06 12.93 8.23
CA LEU A 129 0.96 13.26 9.23
C LEU A 129 2.08 14.13 8.62
N ALA A 130 2.56 13.80 7.43
CA ALA A 130 3.60 14.58 6.73
C ALA A 130 3.15 16.01 6.42
N ARG A 131 1.89 16.18 5.98
CA ARG A 131 1.29 17.50 5.76
C ARG A 131 1.18 18.30 7.06
N ALA A 132 0.71 17.66 8.14
CA ALA A 132 0.60 18.28 9.45
C ALA A 132 1.98 18.67 10.01
N ALA A 133 2.97 17.77 9.90
CA ALA A 133 4.34 18.03 10.32
C ALA A 133 4.91 19.28 9.61
N ASN A 134 4.77 19.40 8.31
CA ASN A 134 5.26 20.56 7.57
C ASN A 134 4.49 21.86 7.88
N PHE A 135 3.21 21.74 8.22
CA PHE A 135 2.41 22.92 8.60
C PHE A 135 2.81 23.46 9.98
N TYR A 136 2.91 22.58 10.99
CA TYR A 136 3.21 23.00 12.36
C TYR A 136 4.71 23.19 12.62
N TYR A 137 5.56 22.46 11.88
CA TYR A 137 7.02 22.46 12.01
C TYR A 137 7.68 22.62 10.64
N PRO A 138 7.65 23.83 10.05
CA PRO A 138 8.25 24.09 8.73
C PRO A 138 9.70 23.63 8.68
N ASN A 139 10.10 23.02 7.57
CA ASN A 139 11.44 22.46 7.32
C ASN A 139 11.78 21.16 8.06
N THR A 140 10.87 20.54 8.79
CA THR A 140 11.11 19.23 9.40
C THR A 140 11.23 18.12 8.32
N LEU A 141 10.34 18.17 7.32
CA LEU A 141 10.40 17.27 6.16
C LEU A 141 10.73 18.05 4.90
N LYS A 142 11.67 17.52 4.11
CA LYS A 142 12.04 18.09 2.81
C LYS A 142 11.08 17.59 1.75
N ASN A 143 10.53 18.49 0.97
CA ASN A 143 9.63 18.22 -0.14
C ASN A 143 10.15 18.85 -1.43
N SER A 144 9.88 18.21 -2.57
CA SER A 144 10.02 18.86 -3.86
C SER A 144 8.92 19.92 -4.03
N ILE A 145 9.16 20.89 -4.90
CA ILE A 145 8.23 21.99 -5.20
C ILE A 145 7.78 21.83 -6.65
N ASN A 146 6.49 21.88 -6.90
CA ASN A 146 5.95 21.84 -8.25
C ASN A 146 6.10 23.19 -8.98
N ALA A 147 5.79 23.23 -10.27
CA ALA A 147 5.88 24.45 -11.10
C ALA A 147 5.00 25.61 -10.60
N LYS A 148 4.03 25.35 -9.72
CA LYS A 148 3.16 26.37 -9.11
C LYS A 148 3.66 26.86 -7.75
N GLY A 149 4.84 26.40 -7.30
CA GLY A 149 5.41 26.76 -6.00
C GLY A 149 4.84 25.97 -4.81
N ASN A 150 4.03 24.93 -5.04
CA ASN A 150 3.44 24.12 -3.97
C ASN A 150 4.31 22.91 -3.63
N ALA A 151 4.40 22.56 -2.34
CA ALA A 151 5.05 21.33 -1.88
C ALA A 151 4.36 20.08 -2.44
N VAL A 152 5.18 19.12 -2.89
CA VAL A 152 4.73 17.83 -3.43
C VAL A 152 4.89 16.78 -2.35
N TYR A 153 3.78 16.11 -2.03
CA TYR A 153 3.72 15.03 -1.05
C TYR A 153 3.55 13.71 -1.80
N LYS A 154 4.65 13.20 -2.36
CA LYS A 154 4.73 11.88 -2.99
C LYS A 154 5.87 11.09 -2.36
N LEU A 155 5.62 9.86 -1.97
CA LEU A 155 6.58 9.02 -1.24
C LEU A 155 7.88 8.84 -2.03
N ASP A 156 7.79 8.59 -3.34
CA ASP A 156 8.93 8.42 -4.25
C ASP A 156 9.85 9.66 -4.32
N GLN A 157 9.32 10.85 -4.04
CA GLN A 157 10.06 12.10 -4.02
C GLN A 157 10.52 12.48 -2.60
N MET A 158 9.66 12.27 -1.61
CA MET A 158 9.95 12.65 -0.23
C MET A 158 11.00 11.75 0.42
N ALA A 159 10.91 10.44 0.26
CA ALA A 159 11.80 9.49 0.91
C ALA A 159 13.28 9.77 0.58
N PRO A 160 13.73 9.91 -0.67
CA PRO A 160 15.12 10.22 -0.97
C PRO A 160 15.58 11.57 -0.45
N LEU A 161 14.72 12.61 -0.49
CA LEU A 161 15.05 13.94 0.02
C LEU A 161 15.30 13.95 1.53
N ASN A 162 14.70 13.02 2.25
CA ASN A 162 14.86 12.86 3.70
C ASN A 162 15.84 11.74 4.08
N GLY A 163 16.64 11.23 3.12
CA GLY A 163 17.69 10.24 3.36
C GLY A 163 17.19 8.81 3.54
N ILE A 164 15.92 8.54 3.19
CA ILE A 164 15.31 7.21 3.26
C ILE A 164 15.61 6.47 1.95
N LYS A 165 16.21 5.27 2.04
CA LYS A 165 16.34 4.38 0.89
C LYS A 165 14.97 3.89 0.46
N HIS A 166 14.64 4.04 -0.80
CA HIS A 166 13.34 3.71 -1.30
C HIS A 166 13.41 2.97 -2.65
N GLU A 167 12.84 1.78 -2.69
CA GLU A 167 12.53 1.06 -3.94
C GLU A 167 11.10 1.38 -4.33
N ALA A 168 10.92 2.53 -4.95
CA ALA A 168 9.61 3.02 -5.34
C ALA A 168 8.87 2.03 -6.25
N HIS A 169 7.57 1.88 -5.98
CA HIS A 169 6.66 0.99 -6.71
C HIS A 169 7.00 -0.50 -6.54
N ASN A 170 7.38 -0.84 -5.35
CA ASN A 170 7.41 -2.19 -4.79
C ASN A 170 6.69 -2.11 -3.45
N ALA A 171 5.59 -2.82 -3.29
CA ALA A 171 4.70 -2.66 -2.14
C ALA A 171 5.43 -2.79 -0.77
N VAL A 172 6.39 -3.71 -0.64
CA VAL A 172 7.21 -3.81 0.58
C VAL A 172 8.20 -2.65 0.70
N GLY A 173 8.79 -2.20 -0.43
CA GLY A 173 9.66 -1.03 -0.46
C GLY A 173 8.93 0.24 -0.03
N ASP A 174 7.67 0.40 -0.44
CA ASP A 174 6.82 1.52 -0.07
C ASP A 174 6.38 1.44 1.41
N CYS A 175 6.12 0.23 1.95
CA CYS A 175 5.93 0.00 3.39
C CYS A 175 7.14 0.44 4.22
N LEU A 176 8.36 0.02 3.83
CA LEU A 176 9.60 0.36 4.53
C LEU A 176 9.90 1.87 4.48
N ALA A 177 9.59 2.54 3.38
CA ALA A 177 9.78 3.98 3.26
C ALA A 177 8.72 4.78 4.03
N THR A 178 7.56 4.17 4.31
CA THR A 178 6.45 4.77 5.07
C THR A 178 6.66 4.61 6.58
N MET A 179 7.30 3.51 7.01
CA MET A 179 7.68 3.21 8.40
C MET A 179 8.75 4.16 8.93
#